data_46e5e059a8ba94b46492e72c15489eda
#
_entry.id   46e5e059a8ba94b46492e72c15489eda
#
_cell.length_a   1.000
_cell.length_b   1.000
_cell.length_c   1.000
_cell.angle_alpha   90.00
_cell.angle_beta   90.00
_cell.angle_gamma   90.00
#
_symmetry.space_group_name_H-M   'P 1'
#
loop_
_entity.id
_entity.type
_entity.pdbx_description
1 polymer ?
#
loop_
_entity_poly.entity_id
_entity_poly.type
_entity_poly.pdbx_seq_one_letter_code
_entity_poly.pdbx_strand_id
1 'polypeptide(L)'
;MLRSLSFAKKILLAAALVVVFAFSCFILYNDYRQREAVRTDTENYLGEIGTLTASNIQSWLEGRMHLVEGLASQLALLDQPDEANIARQLEQPVFSRNFASVYLGEAASGTFTMRPYDAMPEGYDPRTRAWYKDALAADRLIVTEPFVDAGTGEQILAMSLPVRHAGQLLGVAAGDMKLETLTAILNSLKFDGAGYAFLVSDAGKILLHPDSGLVLKTLAEAYPKGAPNIVPGVHEVELDGSSQFVSFTPVKGLPGVTWYVALVLDRDTAYSMLSEFRTSAIVATLIAVVGIMLLLGMLIRVLMQPLTDMGRAMQDIAQGEGDLTKRLKVTSNDEFG
;
A
#
# COMPACT_ATOMS: atom_id res chain seq x y z
N MET A 1 -30.61 -40.19 24.82
CA MET A 1 -29.41 -39.82 25.59
C MET A 1 -29.68 -38.75 26.69
N LEU A 2 -30.48 -37.72 26.45
CA LEU A 2 -30.78 -36.67 27.48
C LEU A 2 -31.67 -37.13 28.65
N ARG A 3 -32.47 -38.21 28.48
CA ARG A 3 -33.40 -38.71 29.55
C ARG A 3 -32.69 -39.42 30.71
N SER A 4 -31.46 -39.90 30.52
CA SER A 4 -30.69 -40.63 31.53
C SER A 4 -29.74 -39.74 32.35
N LEU A 5 -29.64 -38.43 32.05
CA LEU A 5 -28.81 -37.51 32.77
C LEU A 5 -29.52 -36.99 34.03
N SER A 6 -28.76 -36.82 35.13
CA SER A 6 -29.26 -36.17 36.36
C SER A 6 -29.65 -34.72 36.06
N PHE A 7 -30.56 -34.15 36.88
CA PHE A 7 -31.05 -32.80 36.73
C PHE A 7 -29.91 -31.76 36.73
N ALA A 8 -28.95 -31.89 37.60
CA ALA A 8 -27.74 -31.07 37.65
C ALA A 8 -26.95 -31.10 36.33
N LYS A 9 -26.78 -32.30 35.73
CA LYS A 9 -26.06 -32.40 34.44
C LYS A 9 -26.83 -31.77 33.28
N LYS A 10 -28.18 -31.78 33.31
CA LYS A 10 -29.01 -31.10 32.33
C LYS A 10 -28.86 -29.59 32.38
N ILE A 11 -28.86 -29.00 33.58
CA ILE A 11 -28.65 -27.55 33.80
C ILE A 11 -27.25 -27.16 33.31
N LEU A 12 -26.21 -27.96 33.69
CA LEU A 12 -24.84 -27.69 33.31
C LEU A 12 -24.66 -27.70 31.78
N LEU A 13 -25.29 -28.67 31.10
CA LEU A 13 -25.26 -28.80 29.65
C LEU A 13 -26.00 -27.65 28.94
N ALA A 14 -27.16 -27.24 29.45
CA ALA A 14 -27.88 -26.10 28.94
C ALA A 14 -27.08 -24.78 29.09
N ALA A 15 -26.49 -24.57 30.27
CA ALA A 15 -25.63 -23.42 30.54
C ALA A 15 -24.39 -23.42 29.64
N ALA A 16 -23.75 -24.59 29.43
CA ALA A 16 -22.62 -24.74 28.51
C ALA A 16 -22.98 -24.31 27.09
N LEU A 17 -24.12 -24.77 26.57
CA LEU A 17 -24.59 -24.41 25.25
C LEU A 17 -24.80 -22.90 25.09
N VAL A 18 -25.42 -22.26 26.10
CA VAL A 18 -25.64 -20.80 26.05
C VAL A 18 -24.32 -20.04 26.08
N VAL A 19 -23.39 -20.45 26.95
CA VAL A 19 -22.07 -19.81 27.05
C VAL A 19 -21.28 -19.98 25.77
N VAL A 20 -21.20 -21.20 25.22
CA VAL A 20 -20.49 -21.45 23.96
C VAL A 20 -21.10 -20.66 22.82
N PHE A 21 -22.44 -20.61 22.74
CA PHE A 21 -23.15 -19.83 21.72
C PHE A 21 -22.84 -18.34 21.82
N ALA A 22 -22.91 -17.76 23.04
CA ALA A 22 -22.63 -16.36 23.27
C ALA A 22 -21.17 -15.99 22.88
N PHE A 23 -20.20 -16.81 23.29
CA PHE A 23 -18.79 -16.59 22.92
C PHE A 23 -18.54 -16.79 21.43
N SER A 24 -19.20 -17.76 20.79
CA SER A 24 -19.10 -17.92 19.32
C SER A 24 -19.61 -16.71 18.58
N CYS A 25 -20.77 -16.17 18.98
CA CYS A 25 -21.29 -14.93 18.42
C CYS A 25 -20.34 -13.75 18.63
N PHE A 26 -19.75 -13.64 19.82
CA PHE A 26 -18.78 -12.59 20.15
C PHE A 26 -17.52 -12.70 19.28
N ILE A 27 -16.95 -13.91 19.10
CA ILE A 27 -15.77 -14.11 18.25
C ILE A 27 -16.07 -13.73 16.80
N LEU A 28 -17.21 -14.18 16.24
CA LEU A 28 -17.59 -13.86 14.87
C LEU A 28 -17.80 -12.36 14.66
N TYR A 29 -18.48 -11.69 15.60
CA TYR A 29 -18.68 -10.25 15.56
C TYR A 29 -17.36 -9.49 15.64
N ASN A 30 -16.47 -9.90 16.54
CA ASN A 30 -15.17 -9.27 16.71
C ASN A 30 -14.26 -9.48 15.48
N ASP A 31 -14.22 -10.70 14.90
CA ASP A 31 -13.48 -10.98 13.66
C ASP A 31 -13.96 -10.10 12.50
N TYR A 32 -15.27 -9.94 12.34
CA TYR A 32 -15.85 -9.04 11.33
C TYR A 32 -15.43 -7.59 11.55
N ARG A 33 -15.53 -7.08 12.78
CA ARG A 33 -15.15 -5.69 13.12
C ARG A 33 -13.67 -5.43 12.93
N GLN A 34 -12.82 -6.39 13.27
CA GLN A 34 -11.36 -6.26 13.10
C GLN A 34 -10.94 -6.29 11.65
N ARG A 35 -11.56 -7.12 10.81
CA ARG A 35 -11.29 -7.12 9.36
C ARG A 35 -11.61 -5.78 8.73
N GLU A 36 -12.74 -5.18 9.08
CA GLU A 36 -13.13 -3.86 8.60
C GLU A 36 -12.17 -2.77 9.08
N ALA A 37 -11.73 -2.83 10.35
CA ALA A 37 -10.75 -1.90 10.90
C ALA A 37 -9.41 -1.99 10.16
N VAL A 38 -8.85 -3.21 10.00
CA VAL A 38 -7.58 -3.39 9.27
C VAL A 38 -7.69 -2.92 7.82
N ARG A 39 -8.81 -3.19 7.16
CA ARG A 39 -9.03 -2.69 5.80
C ARG A 39 -8.99 -1.17 5.76
N THR A 40 -9.75 -0.50 6.63
CA THR A 40 -9.79 0.97 6.71
C THR A 40 -8.42 1.55 7.06
N ASP A 41 -7.71 0.94 8.01
CA ASP A 41 -6.37 1.38 8.41
C ASP A 41 -5.36 1.21 7.26
N THR A 42 -5.45 0.10 6.51
CA THR A 42 -4.61 -0.14 5.32
C THR A 42 -4.93 0.85 4.21
N GLU A 43 -6.21 1.14 3.96
CA GLU A 43 -6.63 2.15 2.98
C GLU A 43 -6.08 3.54 3.33
N ASN A 44 -6.20 3.94 4.59
CA ASN A 44 -5.66 5.22 5.09
C ASN A 44 -4.13 5.25 4.97
N TYR A 45 -3.45 4.21 5.42
CA TYR A 45 -1.99 4.10 5.36
C TYR A 45 -1.45 4.20 3.93
N LEU A 46 -2.00 3.40 3.00
CA LEU A 46 -1.59 3.43 1.60
C LEU A 46 -1.91 4.79 0.95
N GLY A 47 -3.06 5.40 1.28
CA GLY A 47 -3.44 6.73 0.82
C GLY A 47 -2.47 7.83 1.29
N GLU A 48 -2.08 7.80 2.55
CA GLU A 48 -1.13 8.76 3.14
C GLU A 48 0.28 8.59 2.55
N ILE A 49 0.81 7.37 2.55
CA ILE A 49 2.14 7.06 1.97
C ILE A 49 2.16 7.38 0.47
N GLY A 50 1.10 7.02 -0.27
CA GLY A 50 0.98 7.36 -1.69
C GLY A 50 1.03 8.86 -1.93
N THR A 51 0.29 9.64 -1.14
CA THR A 51 0.26 11.11 -1.24
C THR A 51 1.62 11.73 -0.91
N LEU A 52 2.26 11.29 0.17
CA LEU A 52 3.61 11.76 0.54
C LEU A 52 4.63 11.44 -0.56
N THR A 53 4.59 10.22 -1.10
CA THR A 53 5.51 9.79 -2.15
C THR A 53 5.29 10.55 -3.45
N ALA A 54 4.03 10.71 -3.86
CA ALA A 54 3.69 11.51 -5.04
C ALA A 54 4.13 12.97 -4.90
N SER A 55 3.94 13.57 -3.71
CA SER A 55 4.40 14.93 -3.40
C SER A 55 5.93 15.05 -3.41
N ASN A 56 6.65 14.05 -2.90
CA ASN A 56 8.12 14.03 -2.94
C ASN A 56 8.63 13.96 -4.38
N ILE A 57 8.05 13.09 -5.22
CA ILE A 57 8.38 12.99 -6.65
C ILE A 57 8.06 14.31 -7.36
N GLN A 58 6.87 14.88 -7.11
CA GLN A 58 6.47 16.17 -7.65
C GLN A 58 7.49 17.25 -7.32
N SER A 59 7.81 17.47 -6.05
CA SER A 59 8.74 18.52 -5.60
C SER A 59 10.15 18.30 -6.17
N TRP A 60 10.59 17.04 -6.28
CA TRP A 60 11.88 16.70 -6.86
C TRP A 60 11.92 17.04 -8.36
N LEU A 61 10.86 16.77 -9.12
CA LEU A 61 10.74 17.12 -10.53
C LEU A 61 10.59 18.63 -10.72
N GLU A 62 9.74 19.31 -9.93
CA GLU A 62 9.55 20.76 -9.97
C GLU A 62 10.85 21.53 -9.82
N GLY A 63 11.71 21.13 -8.87
CA GLY A 63 13.03 21.76 -8.71
C GLY A 63 13.87 21.70 -9.99
N ARG A 64 13.76 20.62 -10.76
CA ARG A 64 14.50 20.43 -12.02
C ARG A 64 13.84 21.15 -13.18
N MET A 65 12.51 21.19 -13.22
CA MET A 65 11.79 22.01 -14.19
C MET A 65 12.21 23.49 -14.11
N HIS A 66 12.30 24.03 -12.89
CA HIS A 66 12.79 25.41 -12.71
C HIS A 66 14.24 25.62 -13.15
N LEU A 67 15.11 24.60 -13.03
CA LEU A 67 16.46 24.68 -13.55
C LEU A 67 16.50 24.72 -15.09
N VAL A 68 15.65 23.94 -15.78
CA VAL A 68 15.52 23.96 -17.24
C VAL A 68 14.91 25.30 -17.71
N GLU A 69 13.92 25.84 -17.00
CA GLU A 69 13.37 27.18 -17.26
C GLU A 69 14.44 28.26 -17.09
N GLY A 70 15.26 28.16 -16.04
CA GLY A 70 16.40 29.07 -15.83
C GLY A 70 17.44 28.97 -16.96
N LEU A 71 17.78 27.76 -17.39
CA LEU A 71 18.66 27.53 -18.53
C LEU A 71 18.10 28.15 -19.82
N ALA A 72 16.84 27.87 -20.14
CA ALA A 72 16.18 28.40 -21.32
C ALA A 72 16.17 29.96 -21.32
N SER A 73 15.93 30.56 -20.16
CA SER A 73 15.96 32.01 -19.96
C SER A 73 17.37 32.59 -20.20
N GLN A 74 18.42 31.92 -19.69
CA GLN A 74 19.80 32.34 -19.92
C GLN A 74 20.18 32.24 -21.40
N LEU A 75 19.80 31.17 -22.08
CA LEU A 75 20.04 30.99 -23.53
C LEU A 75 19.30 32.03 -24.36
N ALA A 76 18.07 32.40 -23.96
CA ALA A 76 17.26 33.41 -24.62
C ALA A 76 17.87 34.82 -24.54
N LEU A 77 18.70 35.10 -23.53
CA LEU A 77 19.33 36.38 -23.28
C LEU A 77 20.77 36.51 -23.82
N LEU A 78 21.29 35.49 -24.51
CA LEU A 78 22.62 35.55 -25.08
C LEU A 78 22.67 36.62 -26.20
N ASP A 79 23.65 37.51 -26.14
CA ASP A 79 23.88 38.50 -27.21
C ASP A 79 24.24 37.80 -28.53
N GLN A 80 25.04 36.75 -28.44
CA GLN A 80 25.47 35.92 -29.58
C GLN A 80 25.25 34.43 -29.21
N PRO A 81 24.18 33.81 -29.68
CA PRO A 81 23.89 32.40 -29.39
C PRO A 81 24.70 31.47 -30.30
N ASP A 82 26.03 31.59 -30.28
CA ASP A 82 26.95 30.68 -30.94
C ASP A 82 27.21 29.44 -30.03
N GLU A 83 27.76 28.39 -30.63
CA GLU A 83 28.03 27.11 -29.95
C GLU A 83 28.88 27.28 -28.67
N ALA A 84 29.90 28.17 -28.73
CA ALA A 84 30.80 28.40 -27.59
C ALA A 84 30.09 29.06 -26.39
N ASN A 85 29.24 30.06 -26.68
CA ASN A 85 28.44 30.73 -25.66
C ASN A 85 27.34 29.83 -25.06
N ILE A 86 26.67 29.05 -25.93
CA ILE A 86 25.70 28.02 -25.53
C ILE A 86 26.37 27.00 -24.61
N ALA A 87 27.50 26.40 -25.04
CA ALA A 87 28.26 25.43 -24.28
C ALA A 87 28.63 25.94 -22.88
N ARG A 88 29.07 27.22 -22.79
CA ARG A 88 29.42 27.85 -21.49
C ARG A 88 28.23 27.94 -20.54
N GLN A 89 27.02 28.18 -21.04
CA GLN A 89 25.81 28.17 -20.20
C GLN A 89 25.49 26.77 -19.70
N LEU A 90 25.67 25.76 -20.55
CA LEU A 90 25.43 24.34 -20.18
C LEU A 90 26.45 23.79 -19.18
N GLU A 91 27.67 24.37 -19.11
CA GLU A 91 28.75 23.92 -18.22
C GLU A 91 28.59 24.38 -16.75
N GLN A 92 27.54 25.12 -16.40
CA GLN A 92 27.35 25.59 -15.04
C GLN A 92 27.20 24.42 -14.05
N PRO A 93 27.87 24.46 -12.88
CA PRO A 93 27.87 23.35 -11.93
C PRO A 93 26.48 22.94 -11.38
N VAL A 94 25.52 23.85 -11.44
CA VAL A 94 24.14 23.56 -11.04
C VAL A 94 23.51 22.49 -11.92
N PHE A 95 23.83 22.46 -13.20
CA PHE A 95 23.27 21.48 -14.13
C PHE A 95 23.93 20.11 -13.95
N SER A 96 25.25 20.02 -13.90
CA SER A 96 25.94 18.73 -13.71
C SER A 96 25.64 18.02 -12.37
N ARG A 97 25.15 18.76 -11.36
CA ARG A 97 24.71 18.20 -10.09
C ARG A 97 23.29 17.65 -10.10
N ASN A 98 22.46 18.11 -11.05
CA ASN A 98 21.03 17.83 -11.07
C ASN A 98 20.56 17.03 -12.27
N PHE A 99 21.36 16.96 -13.34
CA PHE A 99 21.05 16.26 -14.58
C PHE A 99 22.21 15.33 -14.98
N ALA A 100 21.88 14.26 -15.69
CA ALA A 100 22.87 13.42 -16.34
C ALA A 100 23.53 14.18 -17.49
N SER A 101 22.72 14.91 -18.28
CA SER A 101 23.15 15.83 -19.30
C SER A 101 22.17 16.99 -19.47
N VAL A 102 22.65 18.14 -19.92
CA VAL A 102 21.85 19.26 -20.39
C VAL A 102 22.30 19.67 -21.78
N TYR A 103 21.37 20.11 -22.60
CA TYR A 103 21.65 20.38 -24.00
C TYR A 103 20.69 21.36 -24.64
N LEU A 104 21.12 21.86 -25.82
CA LEU A 104 20.30 22.62 -26.76
C LEU A 104 20.36 21.95 -28.13
N GLY A 105 19.20 21.65 -28.71
CA GLY A 105 19.07 21.33 -30.13
C GLY A 105 18.62 22.57 -30.88
N GLU A 106 19.45 23.08 -31.79
CA GLU A 106 19.15 24.29 -32.55
C GLU A 106 18.12 24.05 -33.66
N ALA A 107 17.21 25.00 -33.82
CA ALA A 107 16.13 24.87 -34.80
C ALA A 107 16.64 25.06 -36.27
N ALA A 108 17.52 26.03 -36.49
CA ALA A 108 17.99 26.40 -37.83
C ALA A 108 19.00 25.39 -38.40
N SER A 109 20.05 25.10 -37.64
CA SER A 109 21.18 24.27 -38.05
C SER A 109 20.96 22.77 -37.80
N GLY A 110 20.16 22.41 -36.78
CA GLY A 110 20.12 21.06 -36.24
C GLY A 110 21.35 20.72 -35.40
N THR A 111 22.20 21.71 -35.08
CA THR A 111 23.35 21.53 -34.18
C THR A 111 22.86 21.06 -32.81
N PHE A 112 23.59 20.11 -32.21
CA PHE A 112 23.32 19.57 -30.91
C PHE A 112 24.49 19.86 -29.98
N THR A 113 24.30 20.79 -29.06
CA THR A 113 25.30 21.15 -28.04
C THR A 113 24.88 20.59 -26.71
N MET A 114 25.70 19.72 -26.09
CA MET A 114 25.40 19.08 -24.81
C MET A 114 26.56 19.11 -23.81
N ARG A 115 26.23 19.04 -22.52
CA ARG A 115 27.21 18.92 -21.41
C ARG A 115 26.69 17.96 -20.30
N PRO A 116 27.54 17.06 -19.78
CA PRO A 116 28.86 16.73 -20.33
C PRO A 116 28.77 16.29 -21.81
N TYR A 117 29.87 16.48 -22.54
CA TYR A 117 29.92 16.03 -23.92
C TYR A 117 29.89 14.51 -24.01
N ASP A 118 29.04 13.98 -24.90
CA ASP A 118 29.06 12.59 -25.30
C ASP A 118 28.92 12.48 -26.83
N ALA A 119 29.45 11.39 -27.41
CA ALA A 119 29.41 11.19 -28.82
C ALA A 119 28.03 10.72 -29.28
N MET A 120 27.38 11.49 -30.12
CA MET A 120 26.11 11.10 -30.74
C MET A 120 26.33 10.16 -31.95
N PRO A 121 25.37 9.29 -32.23
CA PRO A 121 25.41 8.49 -33.47
C PRO A 121 25.54 9.36 -34.72
N GLU A 122 26.19 8.80 -35.74
CA GLU A 122 26.32 9.49 -37.06
C GLU A 122 24.96 9.88 -37.61
N GLY A 123 24.83 11.12 -38.05
CA GLY A 123 23.56 11.66 -38.60
C GLY A 123 22.51 12.00 -37.53
N TYR A 124 22.89 12.10 -36.24
CA TYR A 124 21.96 12.53 -35.20
C TYR A 124 21.44 13.94 -35.47
N ASP A 125 20.12 14.07 -35.59
CA ASP A 125 19.40 15.34 -35.66
C ASP A 125 18.42 15.46 -34.50
N PRO A 126 18.63 16.39 -33.55
CA PRO A 126 17.77 16.58 -32.36
C PRO A 126 16.32 16.88 -32.76
N ARG A 127 16.08 17.55 -33.89
CA ARG A 127 14.74 17.94 -34.34
C ARG A 127 13.84 16.75 -34.72
N THR A 128 14.44 15.57 -34.91
CA THR A 128 13.70 14.32 -35.17
C THR A 128 13.24 13.59 -33.92
N ARG A 129 13.79 13.96 -32.78
CA ARG A 129 13.56 13.28 -31.47
C ARG A 129 12.25 13.70 -30.85
N ALA A 130 11.63 12.78 -30.08
CA ALA A 130 10.34 13.02 -29.41
C ALA A 130 10.42 14.21 -28.45
N TRP A 131 11.44 14.27 -27.56
CA TRP A 131 11.62 15.35 -26.59
C TRP A 131 11.63 16.75 -27.24
N TYR A 132 12.15 16.85 -28.47
CA TYR A 132 12.19 18.10 -29.22
C TYR A 132 10.82 18.44 -29.82
N LYS A 133 10.23 17.46 -30.53
CA LYS A 133 8.93 17.64 -31.22
C LYS A 133 7.80 17.93 -30.25
N ASP A 134 7.76 17.19 -29.15
CA ASP A 134 6.68 17.30 -28.17
C ASP A 134 6.76 18.64 -27.41
N ALA A 135 7.99 19.11 -27.11
CA ALA A 135 8.18 20.45 -26.52
C ALA A 135 7.71 21.56 -27.46
N LEU A 136 8.05 21.46 -28.75
CA LEU A 136 7.59 22.44 -29.74
C LEU A 136 6.07 22.40 -29.91
N ALA A 137 5.48 21.22 -29.98
CA ALA A 137 4.03 21.06 -30.12
C ALA A 137 3.26 21.63 -28.93
N ALA A 138 3.82 21.49 -27.72
CA ALA A 138 3.25 22.03 -26.51
C ALA A 138 3.50 23.53 -26.32
N ASP A 139 4.53 24.09 -26.98
CA ASP A 139 5.07 25.45 -26.82
C ASP A 139 5.26 25.87 -25.34
N ARG A 140 5.66 24.91 -24.51
CA ARG A 140 5.92 25.06 -23.07
C ARG A 140 6.86 23.98 -22.58
N LEU A 141 7.30 24.10 -21.32
CA LEU A 141 8.01 23.01 -20.67
C LEU A 141 7.16 21.74 -20.63
N ILE A 142 7.79 20.61 -20.97
CA ILE A 142 7.23 19.28 -20.83
C ILE A 142 8.17 18.35 -20.06
N VAL A 143 7.60 17.35 -19.44
CA VAL A 143 8.30 16.16 -18.96
C VAL A 143 7.99 15.04 -19.94
N THR A 144 9.01 14.27 -20.38
CA THR A 144 8.79 13.12 -21.26
C THR A 144 8.47 11.86 -20.47
N GLU A 145 7.84 10.88 -21.12
CA GLU A 145 7.95 9.51 -20.60
C GLU A 145 9.40 9.04 -20.70
N PRO A 146 9.80 8.01 -19.91
CA PRO A 146 11.10 7.38 -20.06
C PRO A 146 11.33 6.84 -21.46
N PHE A 147 12.52 7.09 -21.99
CA PHE A 147 12.96 6.61 -23.31
C PHE A 147 14.44 6.17 -23.25
N VAL A 148 14.89 5.47 -24.31
CA VAL A 148 16.29 5.05 -24.43
C VAL A 148 17.11 6.19 -25.01
N ASP A 149 18.14 6.61 -24.27
CA ASP A 149 19.08 7.63 -24.74
C ASP A 149 19.87 7.14 -25.97
N ALA A 150 20.04 8.02 -26.94
CA ALA A 150 20.67 7.67 -28.21
C ALA A 150 22.20 7.51 -28.10
N GLY A 151 22.83 8.19 -27.13
CA GLY A 151 24.27 8.13 -26.90
C GLY A 151 24.66 6.94 -26.03
N THR A 152 24.05 6.86 -24.85
CA THR A 152 24.44 5.89 -23.82
C THR A 152 23.66 4.57 -23.87
N GLY A 153 22.47 4.54 -24.48
CA GLY A 153 21.56 3.41 -24.44
C GLY A 153 20.87 3.20 -23.10
N GLU A 154 21.08 4.10 -22.14
CA GLU A 154 20.43 4.07 -20.82
C GLU A 154 18.97 4.55 -20.90
N GLN A 155 18.15 4.13 -19.95
CA GLN A 155 16.78 4.67 -19.80
C GLN A 155 16.85 5.98 -19.04
N ILE A 156 16.34 7.03 -19.67
CA ILE A 156 16.30 8.39 -19.14
C ILE A 156 14.91 8.99 -19.33
N LEU A 157 14.65 10.08 -18.62
CA LEU A 157 13.55 11.00 -18.92
C LEU A 157 14.14 12.38 -19.15
N ALA A 158 13.50 13.18 -19.98
CA ALA A 158 13.92 14.55 -20.28
C ALA A 158 12.87 15.57 -19.81
N MET A 159 13.36 16.74 -19.43
CA MET A 159 12.57 17.96 -19.31
C MET A 159 12.97 18.90 -20.43
N SER A 160 12.02 19.29 -21.26
CA SER A 160 12.31 20.02 -22.49
C SER A 160 11.48 21.28 -22.61
N LEU A 161 12.11 22.38 -23.07
CA LEU A 161 11.47 23.68 -23.20
C LEU A 161 11.94 24.39 -24.47
N PRO A 162 11.03 24.91 -25.34
CA PRO A 162 11.41 25.76 -26.45
C PRO A 162 12.07 27.05 -26.00
N VAL A 163 13.19 27.41 -26.61
CA VAL A 163 13.96 28.64 -26.34
C VAL A 163 13.75 29.61 -27.49
N ARG A 164 13.34 30.83 -27.19
CA ARG A 164 13.18 31.91 -28.16
C ARG A 164 14.16 33.03 -27.87
N HIS A 165 14.97 33.36 -28.87
CA HIS A 165 15.89 34.49 -28.82
C HIS A 165 15.34 35.61 -29.71
N ALA A 166 15.18 36.80 -29.18
CA ALA A 166 14.58 37.96 -29.87
C ALA A 166 13.24 37.63 -30.59
N GLY A 167 12.42 36.77 -29.97
CA GLY A 167 11.12 36.34 -30.50
C GLY A 167 11.19 35.23 -31.58
N GLN A 168 12.37 34.85 -32.02
CA GLN A 168 12.58 33.74 -32.98
C GLN A 168 12.94 32.46 -32.22
N LEU A 169 12.52 31.32 -32.77
CA LEU A 169 12.87 30.02 -32.18
C LEU A 169 14.38 29.77 -32.34
N LEU A 170 15.12 29.77 -31.24
CA LEU A 170 16.53 29.36 -31.20
C LEU A 170 16.63 27.82 -31.30
N GLY A 171 15.81 27.11 -30.51
CA GLY A 171 15.81 25.67 -30.44
C GLY A 171 15.03 25.15 -29.26
N VAL A 172 15.34 23.96 -28.82
CA VAL A 172 14.77 23.34 -27.58
C VAL A 172 15.91 23.02 -26.62
N ALA A 173 15.86 23.58 -25.44
CA ALA A 173 16.73 23.21 -24.32
C ALA A 173 16.13 22.07 -23.54
N ALA A 174 16.97 21.14 -23.08
CA ALA A 174 16.51 20.05 -22.25
C ALA A 174 17.56 19.60 -21.24
N GLY A 175 17.10 18.86 -20.22
CA GLY A 175 17.94 18.18 -19.26
C GLY A 175 17.47 16.76 -19.03
N ASP A 176 18.40 15.81 -19.17
CA ASP A 176 18.16 14.39 -18.97
C ASP A 176 18.40 13.98 -17.53
N MET A 177 17.55 13.10 -17.05
CA MET A 177 17.66 12.50 -15.72
C MET A 177 17.63 10.98 -15.83
N LYS A 178 18.54 10.35 -15.09
CA LYS A 178 18.53 8.89 -14.92
C LYS A 178 17.38 8.45 -14.03
N LEU A 179 16.78 7.33 -14.35
CA LEU A 179 15.65 6.78 -13.59
C LEU A 179 16.03 6.26 -12.20
N GLU A 180 17.33 5.98 -11.96
CA GLU A 180 17.81 5.46 -10.68
C GLU A 180 17.47 6.36 -9.48
N THR A 181 17.44 7.68 -9.69
CA THR A 181 17.11 8.61 -8.59
C THR A 181 15.65 8.50 -8.19
N LEU A 182 14.73 8.40 -9.15
CA LEU A 182 13.32 8.15 -8.87
C LEU A 182 13.10 6.75 -8.28
N THR A 183 13.83 5.76 -8.79
CA THR A 183 13.85 4.40 -8.24
C THR A 183 14.29 4.40 -6.78
N ALA A 184 15.29 5.20 -6.41
CA ALA A 184 15.74 5.32 -5.03
C ALA A 184 14.65 5.92 -4.11
N ILE A 185 13.87 6.91 -4.60
CA ILE A 185 12.72 7.46 -3.85
C ILE A 185 11.68 6.36 -3.60
N LEU A 186 11.30 5.58 -4.62
CA LEU A 186 10.33 4.49 -4.47
C LEU A 186 10.85 3.37 -3.56
N ASN A 187 12.11 2.98 -3.69
CA ASN A 187 12.74 1.94 -2.87
C ASN A 187 13.00 2.37 -1.42
N SER A 188 12.96 3.67 -1.11
CA SER A 188 13.05 4.16 0.28
C SER A 188 11.80 3.81 1.09
N LEU A 189 10.69 3.49 0.45
CA LEU A 189 9.49 3.02 1.09
C LEU A 189 9.71 1.61 1.62
N LYS A 190 9.58 1.47 2.94
CA LYS A 190 9.75 0.19 3.61
C LYS A 190 8.37 -0.43 3.88
N PHE A 191 8.10 -1.54 3.24
CA PHE A 191 6.92 -2.37 3.50
C PHE A 191 7.28 -3.65 4.27
N ASP A 192 8.49 -3.74 4.84
CA ASP A 192 9.01 -4.90 5.57
C ASP A 192 8.84 -6.24 4.82
N GLY A 193 8.99 -6.16 3.49
CA GLY A 193 8.81 -7.30 2.59
C GLY A 193 7.35 -7.62 2.24
N ALA A 194 6.40 -6.86 2.79
CA ALA A 194 4.96 -7.05 2.56
C ALA A 194 4.44 -6.38 1.29
N GLY A 195 5.26 -5.54 0.63
CA GLY A 195 4.80 -4.77 -0.53
C GLY A 195 5.92 -4.05 -1.26
N TYR A 196 5.54 -3.31 -2.29
CA TYR A 196 6.45 -2.51 -3.11
C TYR A 196 5.72 -1.31 -3.74
N ALA A 197 6.50 -0.37 -4.26
CA ALA A 197 6.00 0.78 -4.99
C ALA A 197 6.54 0.77 -6.43
N PHE A 198 5.74 1.29 -7.36
CA PHE A 198 6.15 1.51 -8.74
C PHE A 198 5.50 2.76 -9.32
N LEU A 199 6.00 3.24 -10.46
CA LEU A 199 5.46 4.40 -11.16
C LEU A 199 4.83 3.94 -12.47
N VAL A 200 3.65 4.45 -12.79
CA VAL A 200 2.88 4.08 -13.98
C VAL A 200 2.26 5.31 -14.63
N SER A 201 2.17 5.33 -15.97
CA SER A 201 1.45 6.37 -16.72
C SER A 201 -0.06 6.10 -16.71
N ASP A 202 -0.86 7.10 -17.09
CA ASP A 202 -2.31 6.97 -17.30
C ASP A 202 -2.69 5.94 -18.36
N ALA A 203 -1.82 5.70 -19.34
CA ALA A 203 -1.96 4.65 -20.36
C ALA A 203 -1.64 3.23 -19.79
N GLY A 204 -1.26 3.11 -18.54
CA GLY A 204 -0.91 1.84 -17.90
C GLY A 204 0.50 1.35 -18.22
N LYS A 205 1.37 2.19 -18.74
CA LYS A 205 2.78 1.85 -18.99
C LYS A 205 3.58 1.99 -17.70
N ILE A 206 4.28 0.93 -17.29
CA ILE A 206 5.14 0.92 -16.12
C ILE A 206 6.40 1.72 -16.43
N LEU A 207 6.59 2.81 -15.71
CA LEU A 207 7.72 3.74 -15.89
C LEU A 207 8.92 3.35 -15.03
N LEU A 208 8.63 2.88 -13.81
CA LEU A 208 9.61 2.40 -12.83
C LEU A 208 9.00 1.23 -12.06
N HIS A 209 9.79 0.20 -11.80
CA HIS A 209 9.38 -0.98 -11.03
C HIS A 209 10.60 -1.59 -10.32
N PRO A 210 10.45 -2.21 -9.12
CA PRO A 210 11.53 -2.94 -8.46
C PRO A 210 12.11 -4.08 -9.33
N ASP A 211 11.24 -4.79 -10.05
CA ASP A 211 11.66 -5.70 -11.11
C ASP A 211 11.86 -4.91 -12.41
N SER A 212 13.13 -4.71 -12.79
CA SER A 212 13.51 -4.01 -14.01
C SER A 212 12.99 -4.66 -15.31
N GLY A 213 12.68 -5.96 -15.27
CA GLY A 213 12.10 -6.70 -16.40
C GLY A 213 10.66 -6.28 -16.72
N LEU A 214 9.99 -5.54 -15.83
CA LEU A 214 8.64 -5.01 -16.04
C LEU A 214 8.62 -3.56 -16.51
N VAL A 215 9.74 -2.85 -16.46
CA VAL A 215 9.82 -1.45 -16.92
C VAL A 215 9.53 -1.36 -18.40
N LEU A 216 8.77 -0.35 -18.79
CA LEU A 216 8.24 -0.07 -20.13
C LEU A 216 7.17 -1.04 -20.64
N LYS A 217 6.81 -2.09 -19.90
CA LYS A 217 5.64 -2.93 -20.19
C LYS A 217 4.36 -2.24 -19.74
N THR A 218 3.25 -2.65 -20.32
CA THR A 218 1.92 -2.27 -19.82
C THR A 218 1.54 -3.09 -18.62
N LEU A 219 0.62 -2.60 -17.78
CA LEU A 219 0.08 -3.36 -16.66
C LEU A 219 -0.53 -4.68 -17.12
N ALA A 220 -1.15 -4.73 -18.30
CA ALA A 220 -1.72 -5.96 -18.85
C ALA A 220 -0.65 -7.00 -19.23
N GLU A 221 0.51 -6.56 -19.72
CA GLU A 221 1.64 -7.45 -20.01
C GLU A 221 2.37 -7.91 -18.75
N ALA A 222 2.46 -7.03 -17.74
CA ALA A 222 3.09 -7.34 -16.46
C ALA A 222 2.24 -8.27 -15.59
N TYR A 223 0.92 -8.09 -15.63
CA TYR A 223 -0.05 -8.82 -14.80
C TYR A 223 -1.15 -9.46 -15.66
N PRO A 224 -0.83 -10.48 -16.45
CA PRO A 224 -1.78 -11.06 -17.43
C PRO A 224 -2.99 -11.75 -16.80
N LYS A 225 -2.92 -12.10 -15.51
CA LYS A 225 -4.02 -12.75 -14.78
C LYS A 225 -4.92 -11.77 -14.02
N GLY A 226 -4.63 -10.47 -14.06
CA GLY A 226 -5.41 -9.48 -13.31
C GLY A 226 -4.74 -8.11 -13.30
N ALA A 227 -4.68 -7.44 -14.46
CA ALA A 227 -4.16 -6.08 -14.52
C ALA A 227 -5.07 -5.11 -13.72
N PRO A 228 -4.53 -4.35 -12.75
CA PRO A 228 -5.33 -3.40 -12.00
C PRO A 228 -5.72 -2.21 -12.89
N ASN A 229 -6.95 -1.71 -12.72
CA ASN A 229 -7.36 -0.45 -13.32
C ASN A 229 -6.74 0.72 -12.56
N ILE A 230 -6.24 1.72 -13.29
CA ILE A 230 -5.71 2.94 -12.68
C ILE A 230 -6.88 3.83 -12.26
N VAL A 231 -7.37 3.59 -11.05
CA VAL A 231 -8.42 4.37 -10.40
C VAL A 231 -7.87 4.87 -9.06
N PRO A 232 -7.99 6.18 -8.75
CA PRO A 232 -7.53 6.70 -7.47
C PRO A 232 -8.19 5.98 -6.28
N GLY A 233 -7.41 5.76 -5.21
CA GLY A 233 -7.82 5.02 -4.02
C GLY A 233 -7.20 3.63 -3.93
N VAL A 234 -7.64 2.87 -2.94
CA VAL A 234 -7.14 1.52 -2.66
C VAL A 234 -8.14 0.49 -3.16
N HIS A 235 -7.66 -0.48 -3.90
CA HIS A 235 -8.46 -1.55 -4.50
C HIS A 235 -7.87 -2.90 -4.14
N GLU A 236 -8.72 -3.87 -3.83
CA GLU A 236 -8.30 -5.26 -3.69
C GLU A 236 -8.32 -5.91 -5.08
N VAL A 237 -7.18 -6.46 -5.49
CA VAL A 237 -6.99 -7.09 -6.80
C VAL A 237 -6.25 -8.42 -6.65
N GLU A 238 -6.42 -9.30 -7.61
CA GLU A 238 -5.66 -10.54 -7.69
C GLU A 238 -4.51 -10.36 -8.69
N LEU A 239 -3.27 -10.23 -8.16
CA LEU A 239 -2.06 -10.13 -8.96
C LEU A 239 -1.29 -11.46 -8.87
N ASP A 240 -0.98 -12.05 -10.01
CA ASP A 240 -0.23 -13.32 -10.12
C ASP A 240 -0.75 -14.48 -9.25
N GLY A 241 -2.06 -14.47 -8.93
CA GLY A 241 -2.72 -15.51 -8.12
C GLY A 241 -2.64 -15.26 -6.61
N SER A 242 -2.22 -14.07 -6.17
CA SER A 242 -2.31 -13.61 -4.79
C SER A 242 -3.20 -12.38 -4.68
N SER A 243 -4.00 -12.31 -3.61
CA SER A 243 -4.83 -11.12 -3.32
C SER A 243 -3.95 -10.02 -2.74
N GLN A 244 -4.01 -8.84 -3.36
CA GLN A 244 -3.21 -7.68 -2.97
C GLN A 244 -4.06 -6.42 -2.89
N PHE A 245 -3.66 -5.49 -2.02
CA PHE A 245 -4.15 -4.12 -2.02
C PHE A 245 -3.28 -3.31 -2.96
N VAL A 246 -3.90 -2.63 -3.92
CA VAL A 246 -3.22 -1.72 -4.84
C VAL A 246 -3.83 -0.33 -4.71
N SER A 247 -2.98 0.68 -4.54
CA SER A 247 -3.38 2.09 -4.49
C SER A 247 -2.71 2.85 -5.61
N PHE A 248 -3.47 3.72 -6.29
CA PHE A 248 -2.96 4.65 -7.30
C PHE A 248 -3.12 6.08 -6.83
N THR A 249 -1.99 6.79 -6.68
CA THR A 249 -1.97 8.20 -6.26
C THR A 249 -1.38 9.05 -7.38
N PRO A 250 -2.10 10.05 -7.92
CA PRO A 250 -1.59 10.88 -9.02
C PRO A 250 -0.44 11.77 -8.56
N VAL A 251 0.62 11.85 -9.37
CA VAL A 251 1.68 12.85 -9.25
C VAL A 251 1.22 14.11 -9.97
N LYS A 252 0.92 15.16 -9.22
CA LYS A 252 0.38 16.40 -9.76
C LYS A 252 1.48 17.31 -10.33
N GLY A 253 1.09 18.28 -11.16
CA GLY A 253 1.99 19.35 -11.60
C GLY A 253 3.01 18.94 -12.68
N LEU A 254 2.85 17.79 -13.33
CA LEU A 254 3.73 17.35 -14.41
C LEU A 254 3.17 17.78 -15.77
N PRO A 255 3.82 18.73 -16.46
CA PRO A 255 3.37 19.16 -17.76
C PRO A 255 3.70 18.11 -18.85
N GLY A 256 2.73 17.72 -19.64
CA GLY A 256 2.88 16.79 -20.76
C GLY A 256 2.59 15.32 -20.42
N VAL A 257 2.59 14.92 -19.13
CA VAL A 257 2.37 13.54 -18.69
C VAL A 257 1.46 13.47 -17.47
N THR A 258 0.81 12.32 -17.31
CA THR A 258 0.02 11.99 -16.13
C THR A 258 0.55 10.70 -15.52
N TRP A 259 1.16 10.80 -14.36
CA TRP A 259 1.77 9.66 -13.68
C TRP A 259 1.09 9.36 -12.37
N TYR A 260 1.15 8.10 -11.98
CA TYR A 260 0.64 7.61 -10.71
C TYR A 260 1.72 6.84 -9.96
N VAL A 261 1.84 7.12 -8.68
CA VAL A 261 2.51 6.22 -7.75
C VAL A 261 1.56 5.08 -7.44
N ALA A 262 1.96 3.88 -7.78
CA ALA A 262 1.25 2.66 -7.41
C ALA A 262 1.93 2.04 -6.19
N LEU A 263 1.16 1.75 -5.15
CA LEU A 263 1.60 1.02 -3.97
C LEU A 263 0.90 -0.32 -3.97
N VAL A 264 1.66 -1.38 -3.80
CA VAL A 264 1.18 -2.76 -3.72
C VAL A 264 1.50 -3.31 -2.35
N LEU A 265 0.51 -3.87 -1.66
CA LEU A 265 0.66 -4.51 -0.35
C LEU A 265 0.02 -5.88 -0.38
N ASP A 266 0.75 -6.90 0.06
CA ASP A 266 0.23 -8.26 0.18
C ASP A 266 -0.89 -8.32 1.23
N ARG A 267 -2.06 -8.83 0.82
CA ARG A 267 -3.25 -8.88 1.66
C ARG A 267 -3.07 -9.80 2.86
N ASP A 268 -2.49 -10.97 2.65
CA ASP A 268 -2.34 -11.96 3.71
C ASP A 268 -1.37 -11.45 4.78
N THR A 269 -0.35 -10.71 4.36
CA THR A 269 0.57 -10.03 5.29
C THR A 269 -0.13 -8.90 6.04
N ALA A 270 -0.96 -8.09 5.40
CA ALA A 270 -1.75 -7.05 6.06
C ALA A 270 -2.70 -7.64 7.12
N TYR A 271 -3.27 -8.82 6.86
CA TYR A 271 -4.14 -9.53 7.80
C TYR A 271 -3.41 -10.49 8.75
N SER A 272 -2.10 -10.66 8.65
CA SER A 272 -1.33 -11.63 9.48
C SER A 272 -1.44 -11.33 10.97
N MET A 273 -1.38 -10.06 11.37
CA MET A 273 -1.57 -9.64 12.76
C MET A 273 -2.93 -10.05 13.34
N LEU A 274 -3.98 -10.11 12.48
CA LEU A 274 -5.30 -10.61 12.90
C LEU A 274 -5.29 -12.10 13.22
N SER A 275 -4.47 -12.89 12.54
CA SER A 275 -4.39 -14.34 12.78
C SER A 275 -3.83 -14.66 14.16
N GLU A 276 -2.83 -13.91 14.63
CA GLU A 276 -2.26 -14.04 15.97
C GLU A 276 -3.27 -13.62 17.05
N PHE A 277 -3.94 -12.48 16.83
CA PHE A 277 -4.98 -12.02 17.75
C PHE A 277 -6.16 -12.98 17.84
N ARG A 278 -6.60 -13.54 16.69
CA ARG A 278 -7.66 -14.54 16.62
C ARG A 278 -7.31 -15.81 17.40
N THR A 279 -6.08 -16.29 17.27
CA THR A 279 -5.59 -17.46 17.99
C THR A 279 -5.61 -17.21 19.51
N SER A 280 -5.10 -16.05 19.94
CA SER A 280 -5.12 -15.63 21.34
C SER A 280 -6.54 -15.49 21.90
N ALA A 281 -7.46 -14.92 21.11
CA ALA A 281 -8.86 -14.78 21.49
C ALA A 281 -9.57 -16.14 21.65
N ILE A 282 -9.30 -17.10 20.77
CA ILE A 282 -9.83 -18.47 20.85
C ILE A 282 -9.32 -19.15 22.12
N VAL A 283 -8.02 -19.08 22.41
CA VAL A 283 -7.41 -19.67 23.61
C VAL A 283 -8.00 -19.05 24.88
N ALA A 284 -8.09 -17.72 24.95
CA ALA A 284 -8.69 -17.03 26.09
C ALA A 284 -10.17 -17.42 26.27
N THR A 285 -10.92 -17.57 25.20
CA THR A 285 -12.31 -18.02 25.22
C THR A 285 -12.43 -19.44 25.76
N LEU A 286 -11.59 -20.37 25.32
CA LEU A 286 -11.58 -21.75 25.82
C LEU A 286 -11.31 -21.78 27.33
N ILE A 287 -10.33 -21.01 27.81
CA ILE A 287 -10.02 -20.89 29.23
C ILE A 287 -11.22 -20.32 30.00
N ALA A 288 -11.85 -19.27 29.48
CA ALA A 288 -13.02 -18.66 30.10
C ALA A 288 -14.21 -19.64 30.20
N VAL A 289 -14.50 -20.36 29.10
CA VAL A 289 -15.58 -21.38 29.05
C VAL A 289 -15.32 -22.49 30.08
N VAL A 290 -14.11 -23.02 30.14
CA VAL A 290 -13.73 -24.03 31.11
C VAL A 290 -13.87 -23.49 32.53
N GLY A 291 -13.39 -22.29 32.81
CA GLY A 291 -13.53 -21.64 34.13
C GLY A 291 -14.99 -21.44 34.55
N ILE A 292 -15.83 -20.94 33.64
CA ILE A 292 -17.28 -20.76 33.89
C ILE A 292 -17.94 -22.12 34.17
N MET A 293 -17.60 -23.16 33.42
CA MET A 293 -18.16 -24.48 33.59
C MET A 293 -17.79 -25.11 34.93
N LEU A 294 -16.52 -24.94 35.34
CA LEU A 294 -16.06 -25.43 36.67
C LEU A 294 -16.79 -24.67 37.78
N LEU A 295 -16.91 -23.37 37.69
CA LEU A 295 -17.59 -22.52 38.68
C LEU A 295 -19.09 -22.85 38.74
N LEU A 296 -19.76 -22.97 37.60
CA LEU A 296 -21.16 -23.41 37.56
C LEU A 296 -21.36 -24.82 38.10
N GLY A 297 -20.45 -25.75 37.79
CA GLY A 297 -20.48 -27.11 38.30
C GLY A 297 -20.34 -27.15 39.84
N MET A 298 -19.43 -26.34 40.38
CA MET A 298 -19.26 -26.17 41.82
C MET A 298 -20.51 -25.56 42.49
N LEU A 299 -21.04 -24.48 41.89
CA LEU A 299 -22.23 -23.79 42.39
C LEU A 299 -23.44 -24.73 42.41
N ILE A 300 -23.71 -25.44 41.30
CA ILE A 300 -24.81 -26.40 41.20
C ILE A 300 -24.65 -27.51 42.25
N ARG A 301 -23.41 -27.99 42.48
CA ARG A 301 -23.16 -29.04 43.46
C ARG A 301 -23.48 -28.56 44.87
N VAL A 302 -23.06 -27.34 45.24
CA VAL A 302 -23.34 -26.76 46.55
C VAL A 302 -24.84 -26.51 46.75
N LEU A 303 -25.51 -25.92 45.76
CA LEU A 303 -26.94 -25.60 45.88
C LEU A 303 -27.86 -26.84 45.82
N MET A 304 -27.45 -27.92 45.13
CA MET A 304 -28.24 -29.16 45.05
C MET A 304 -27.97 -30.13 46.19
N GLN A 305 -26.96 -29.93 47.01
CA GLN A 305 -26.61 -30.82 48.14
C GLN A 305 -27.75 -30.94 49.16
N PRO A 306 -28.41 -29.86 49.64
CA PRO A 306 -29.55 -29.96 50.56
C PRO A 306 -30.72 -30.77 49.96
N LEU A 307 -31.04 -30.56 48.70
CA LEU A 307 -32.12 -31.28 48.00
C LEU A 307 -31.83 -32.79 47.88
N THR A 308 -30.57 -33.16 47.65
CA THR A 308 -30.20 -34.58 47.57
C THR A 308 -30.24 -35.24 48.94
N ASP A 309 -29.91 -34.53 49.99
CA ASP A 309 -29.96 -35.03 51.37
C ASP A 309 -31.42 -35.18 51.84
N MET A 310 -32.31 -34.22 51.54
CA MET A 310 -33.75 -34.35 51.76
C MET A 310 -34.34 -35.53 50.99
N GLY A 311 -33.96 -35.70 49.69
CA GLY A 311 -34.41 -36.82 48.88
C GLY A 311 -34.01 -38.17 49.43
N ARG A 312 -32.78 -38.31 49.96
CA ARG A 312 -32.32 -39.53 50.61
C ARG A 312 -33.09 -39.82 51.91
N ALA A 313 -33.28 -38.79 52.78
CA ALA A 313 -34.05 -38.94 54.01
C ALA A 313 -35.50 -39.38 53.74
N MET A 314 -36.15 -38.81 52.69
CA MET A 314 -37.48 -39.23 52.28
C MET A 314 -37.51 -40.67 51.74
N GLN A 315 -36.47 -41.09 51.01
CA GLN A 315 -36.35 -42.44 50.48
C GLN A 315 -36.15 -43.47 51.61
N ASP A 316 -35.34 -43.16 52.62
CA ASP A 316 -35.11 -44.00 53.77
C ASP A 316 -36.42 -44.21 54.61
N ILE A 317 -37.25 -43.16 54.77
CA ILE A 317 -38.56 -43.24 55.38
C ILE A 317 -39.52 -44.12 54.57
N ALA A 318 -39.54 -43.98 53.24
CA ALA A 318 -40.44 -44.69 52.36
C ALA A 318 -40.11 -46.18 52.21
N GLN A 319 -38.87 -46.59 52.45
CA GLN A 319 -38.43 -47.99 52.41
C GLN A 319 -38.63 -48.74 53.77
N GLY A 320 -39.17 -48.09 54.80
CA GLY A 320 -39.55 -48.67 56.10
C GLY A 320 -38.39 -48.94 57.08
N GLU A 321 -37.17 -48.55 56.72
CA GLU A 321 -35.98 -48.58 57.55
C GLU A 321 -35.70 -47.24 58.29
N GLY A 322 -36.62 -46.27 58.15
CA GLY A 322 -36.43 -44.92 58.67
C GLY A 322 -36.47 -44.81 60.17
N ASP A 323 -35.37 -44.40 60.76
CA ASP A 323 -35.26 -43.97 62.11
C ASP A 323 -35.98 -42.62 62.29
N LEU A 324 -37.24 -42.63 62.73
CA LEU A 324 -38.08 -41.46 62.91
C LEU A 324 -37.57 -40.50 64.04
N THR A 325 -36.50 -40.88 64.72
CA THR A 325 -35.84 -40.04 65.72
C THR A 325 -34.79 -39.09 65.13
N LYS A 326 -34.33 -39.32 63.87
CA LYS A 326 -33.37 -38.44 63.18
C LYS A 326 -34.05 -37.17 62.76
N ARG A 327 -33.56 -36.06 63.28
CA ARG A 327 -33.93 -34.71 62.73
C ARG A 327 -32.97 -34.27 61.69
N LEU A 328 -33.48 -33.72 60.57
CA LEU A 328 -32.69 -33.01 59.54
C LEU A 328 -32.03 -31.79 60.19
N LYS A 329 -30.74 -31.61 60.05
CA LYS A 329 -30.04 -30.41 60.49
C LYS A 329 -30.40 -29.27 59.58
N VAL A 330 -30.87 -28.16 60.14
CA VAL A 330 -31.00 -26.89 59.42
C VAL A 330 -29.56 -26.40 59.05
N THR A 331 -29.20 -26.39 57.81
CA THR A 331 -27.85 -26.07 57.33
C THR A 331 -27.76 -24.72 56.60
N SER A 332 -28.91 -24.10 56.29
CA SER A 332 -28.97 -22.78 55.62
C SER A 332 -30.15 -21.97 56.19
N ASN A 333 -30.15 -20.63 55.93
CA ASN A 333 -31.23 -19.71 56.28
C ASN A 333 -32.05 -19.33 55.02
N ASP A 334 -32.06 -20.16 54.00
CA ASP A 334 -32.85 -20.01 52.77
C ASP A 334 -34.07 -20.95 52.75
N GLU A 335 -34.80 -21.03 51.64
CA GLU A 335 -36.01 -21.84 51.49
C GLU A 335 -35.77 -23.36 51.69
N PHE A 336 -34.51 -23.81 51.76
CA PHE A 336 -34.09 -25.21 51.95
C PHE A 336 -33.67 -25.52 53.41
N GLY A 337 -33.47 -24.52 54.24
CA GLY A 337 -33.21 -24.62 55.69
C GLY A 337 -34.48 -24.55 56.50
#